data_d6c7e8a18e56a433f97d2662e9d567f0
#
_entry.id   d6c7e8a18e56a433f97d2662e9d567f0
#
_cell.length_a   1.000
_cell.length_b   1.000
_cell.length_c   1.000
_cell.angle_alpha   90.00
_cell.angle_beta   90.00
_cell.angle_gamma   90.00
#
_symmetry.space_group_name_H-M   'P 1'
#
loop_
_entity.id
_entity.type
_entity.pdbx_description
1 polymer ?
#
loop_
_entity_poly.entity_id
_entity_poly.type
_entity_poly.pdbx_seq_one_letter_code
_entity_poly.pdbx_strand_id
1 'polypeptide(L)'
;MYKYNLFLYLLTPYLILKVIFNAIRRKSGITFILQRLGLMRPKLNRETIWIHASSIGETKIALSLHAKLILTYPEALFFITTTTSSSKSLIIESEKLKHYYLPLDWQITIKKFIALIKPKICIIVETEIWPNLINICKNNKIPITIINGRLSNKTLQTNKLIKNIYQLALPKINLIMCKSELEKENFINLGGSNLNIEVTGNIKFSQYSAVAAKDNIINKKYVLAVSTQP
;
A
#
# COMPACT_ATOMS: atom_id res chain seq x y z
N MET A 1 -9.47 16.76 -9.09
CA MET A 1 -9.94 16.31 -7.74
C MET A 1 -11.44 16.47 -7.52
N TYR A 2 -12.08 17.60 -7.92
CA TYR A 2 -13.53 17.81 -7.71
C TYR A 2 -14.41 16.68 -8.26
N LYS A 3 -14.22 16.32 -9.55
CA LYS A 3 -14.99 15.23 -10.21
C LYS A 3 -14.80 13.87 -9.49
N TYR A 4 -13.59 13.58 -9.02
CA TYR A 4 -13.29 12.37 -8.26
C TYR A 4 -14.04 12.35 -6.91
N ASN A 5 -14.02 13.45 -6.18
CA ASN A 5 -14.73 13.56 -4.90
C ASN A 5 -16.25 13.47 -5.08
N LEU A 6 -16.81 14.15 -6.08
CA LEU A 6 -18.24 14.05 -6.39
C LEU A 6 -18.64 12.59 -6.67
N PHE A 7 -17.84 11.89 -7.50
CA PHE A 7 -18.07 10.47 -7.78
C PHE A 7 -18.00 9.61 -6.51
N LEU A 8 -17.00 9.82 -5.65
CA LEU A 8 -16.90 9.11 -4.37
C LEU A 8 -18.09 9.35 -3.45
N TYR A 9 -18.57 10.60 -3.37
CA TYR A 9 -19.73 10.93 -2.54
C TYR A 9 -21.02 10.29 -3.07
N LEU A 10 -21.20 10.22 -4.38
CA LEU A 10 -22.33 9.51 -4.99
C LEU A 10 -22.25 8.00 -4.74
N LEU A 11 -21.04 7.43 -4.71
CA LEU A 11 -20.82 6.02 -4.39
C LEU A 11 -20.83 5.70 -2.88
N THR A 12 -20.93 6.70 -2.02
CA THR A 12 -20.84 6.52 -0.55
C THR A 12 -21.78 5.43 -0.01
N PRO A 13 -23.09 5.37 -0.37
CA PRO A 13 -23.97 4.31 0.15
C PRO A 13 -23.46 2.92 -0.21
N TYR A 14 -23.05 2.73 -1.47
CA TYR A 14 -22.47 1.45 -1.93
C TYR A 14 -21.17 1.11 -1.18
N LEU A 15 -20.28 2.06 -0.99
CA LEU A 15 -19.01 1.83 -0.29
C LEU A 15 -19.22 1.46 1.17
N ILE A 16 -20.18 2.08 1.86
CA ILE A 16 -20.55 1.73 3.24
C ILE A 16 -21.08 0.30 3.30
N LEU A 17 -22.05 -0.05 2.45
CA LEU A 17 -22.58 -1.40 2.37
C LEU A 17 -21.49 -2.44 2.07
N LYS A 18 -20.57 -2.13 1.17
CA LYS A 18 -19.42 -3.00 0.84
C LYS A 18 -18.49 -3.19 2.04
N VAL A 19 -18.23 -2.15 2.83
CA VAL A 19 -17.42 -2.25 4.06
C VAL A 19 -18.11 -3.15 5.08
N ILE A 20 -19.41 -2.95 5.31
CA ILE A 20 -20.21 -3.76 6.24
C ILE A 20 -20.26 -5.23 5.77
N PHE A 21 -20.58 -5.46 4.50
CA PHE A 21 -20.62 -6.82 3.92
C PHE A 21 -19.27 -7.54 4.06
N ASN A 22 -18.17 -6.87 3.75
CA ASN A 22 -16.83 -7.44 3.92
C ASN A 22 -16.49 -7.72 5.39
N ALA A 23 -16.95 -6.87 6.31
CA ALA A 23 -16.76 -7.08 7.75
C ALA A 23 -17.48 -8.34 8.23
N ILE A 24 -18.73 -8.53 7.80
CA ILE A 24 -19.52 -9.71 8.14
C ILE A 24 -18.91 -10.97 7.52
N ARG A 25 -18.67 -10.94 6.20
CA ARG A 25 -18.14 -12.10 5.46
C ARG A 25 -16.78 -12.58 5.99
N ARG A 26 -15.91 -11.66 6.40
CA ARG A 26 -14.55 -11.97 6.87
C ARG A 26 -14.43 -11.99 8.39
N LYS A 27 -15.53 -11.84 9.12
CA LYS A 27 -15.56 -11.78 10.58
C LYS A 27 -14.55 -10.75 11.15
N SER A 28 -14.45 -9.58 10.48
CA SER A 28 -13.41 -8.57 10.78
C SER A 28 -13.73 -7.71 12.01
N GLY A 29 -14.95 -7.80 12.54
CA GLY A 29 -15.40 -7.06 13.72
C GLY A 29 -15.75 -5.59 13.46
N ILE A 30 -16.32 -4.95 14.48
CA ILE A 30 -16.77 -3.55 14.43
C ILE A 30 -15.61 -2.56 14.24
N THR A 31 -14.44 -2.86 14.81
CA THR A 31 -13.23 -2.02 14.68
C THR A 31 -12.85 -1.81 13.22
N PHE A 32 -12.95 -2.86 12.39
CA PHE A 32 -12.72 -2.75 10.95
C PHE A 32 -13.66 -1.72 10.31
N ILE A 33 -14.97 -1.78 10.61
CA ILE A 33 -15.97 -0.87 10.05
C ILE A 33 -15.66 0.57 10.48
N LEU A 34 -15.48 0.79 11.78
CA LEU A 34 -15.24 2.13 12.35
C LEU A 34 -13.97 2.78 11.78
N GLN A 35 -12.89 2.00 11.64
CA GLN A 35 -11.64 2.50 11.07
C GLN A 35 -11.79 2.79 9.58
N ARG A 36 -12.39 1.87 8.79
CA ARG A 36 -12.63 2.06 7.35
C ARG A 36 -13.51 3.27 7.05
N LEU A 37 -14.47 3.58 7.90
CA LEU A 37 -15.33 4.76 7.77
C LEU A 37 -14.70 6.02 8.38
N GLY A 38 -13.52 5.94 9.01
CA GLY A 38 -12.86 7.07 9.65
C GLY A 38 -13.54 7.57 10.92
N LEU A 39 -14.36 6.71 11.55
CA LEU A 39 -15.11 7.02 12.78
C LEU A 39 -14.28 6.73 14.05
N MET A 40 -13.28 5.87 13.94
CA MET A 40 -12.35 5.57 15.03
C MET A 40 -11.03 6.31 14.80
N ARG A 41 -10.44 6.85 15.85
CA ARG A 41 -9.19 7.62 15.79
C ARG A 41 -8.03 6.79 16.32
N PRO A 42 -6.87 6.73 15.62
CA PRO A 42 -5.66 6.16 16.20
C PRO A 42 -5.19 7.02 17.38
N LYS A 43 -4.79 6.37 18.47
CA LYS A 43 -4.23 7.05 19.65
C LYS A 43 -2.71 7.09 19.49
N LEU A 44 -2.20 8.17 18.93
CA LEU A 44 -0.76 8.40 18.74
C LEU A 44 -0.40 9.80 19.21
N ASN A 45 0.72 9.91 19.90
CA ASN A 45 1.25 11.16 20.46
C ASN A 45 2.61 11.56 19.89
N ARG A 46 3.12 10.81 18.91
CA ARG A 46 4.40 11.09 18.24
C ARG A 46 4.30 10.89 16.72
N GLU A 47 5.31 11.37 16.01
CA GLU A 47 5.43 11.23 14.56
C GLU A 47 5.66 9.77 14.14
N THR A 48 5.23 9.43 12.92
CA THR A 48 5.27 8.05 12.43
C THR A 48 6.00 7.91 11.11
N ILE A 49 6.55 6.72 10.85
CA ILE A 49 6.87 6.23 9.52
C ILE A 49 5.66 5.39 9.07
N TRP A 50 4.92 5.90 8.10
CA TRP A 50 3.70 5.26 7.64
C TRP A 50 3.94 4.36 6.44
N ILE A 51 3.54 3.08 6.54
CA ILE A 51 3.62 2.10 5.45
C ILE A 51 2.19 1.63 5.13
N HIS A 52 1.78 1.76 3.87
CA HIS A 52 0.49 1.25 3.39
C HIS A 52 0.68 -0.02 2.57
N ALA A 53 -0.09 -1.08 2.92
CA ALA A 53 -0.05 -2.40 2.30
C ALA A 53 -1.44 -3.03 2.27
N SER A 54 -2.08 -3.11 1.12
CA SER A 54 -3.48 -3.54 0.99
C SER A 54 -3.70 -5.05 1.13
N SER A 55 -2.78 -5.86 0.61
CA SER A 55 -2.90 -7.31 0.50
C SER A 55 -1.94 -8.04 1.44
N ILE A 56 -2.16 -9.36 1.61
CA ILE A 56 -1.26 -10.25 2.37
C ILE A 56 0.18 -10.18 1.82
N GLY A 57 0.32 -10.22 0.48
CA GLY A 57 1.63 -10.16 -0.16
C GLY A 57 2.37 -8.86 0.12
N GLU A 58 1.67 -7.74 0.00
CA GLU A 58 2.20 -6.41 0.31
C GLU A 58 2.52 -6.25 1.80
N THR A 59 1.67 -6.81 2.68
CA THR A 59 1.93 -6.78 4.13
C THR A 59 3.21 -7.53 4.51
N LYS A 60 3.52 -8.64 3.86
CA LYS A 60 4.81 -9.33 4.05
C LYS A 60 5.99 -8.45 3.63
N ILE A 61 5.87 -7.71 2.52
CA ILE A 61 6.89 -6.74 2.10
C ILE A 61 7.02 -5.61 3.13
N ALA A 62 5.90 -5.06 3.61
CA ALA A 62 5.87 -4.00 4.62
C ALA A 62 6.55 -4.44 5.93
N LEU A 63 6.29 -5.65 6.39
CA LEU A 63 6.93 -6.22 7.58
C LEU A 63 8.43 -6.45 7.39
N SER A 64 8.85 -6.94 6.22
CA SER A 64 10.26 -7.09 5.88
C SER A 64 10.99 -5.74 5.84
N LEU A 65 10.35 -4.71 5.27
CA LEU A 65 10.88 -3.35 5.28
C LEU A 65 10.98 -2.81 6.72
N HIS A 66 9.92 -2.98 7.52
CA HIS A 66 9.90 -2.59 8.93
C HIS A 66 11.07 -3.22 9.70
N ALA A 67 11.29 -4.54 9.53
CA ALA A 67 12.36 -5.26 10.21
C ALA A 67 13.78 -4.72 9.89
N LYS A 68 13.97 -4.15 8.68
CA LYS A 68 15.23 -3.49 8.31
C LYS A 68 15.29 -2.04 8.81
N LEU A 69 14.20 -1.29 8.66
CA LEU A 69 14.17 0.12 9.04
C LEU A 69 14.27 0.33 10.55
N ILE A 70 13.73 -0.58 11.38
CA ILE A 70 13.82 -0.46 12.84
C ILE A 70 15.26 -0.56 13.35
N LEU A 71 16.15 -1.22 12.61
CA LEU A 71 17.58 -1.29 12.94
C LEU A 71 18.26 0.06 12.70
N THR A 72 17.84 0.80 11.67
CA THR A 72 18.38 2.11 11.33
C THR A 72 17.70 3.23 12.12
N TYR A 73 16.42 3.07 12.41
CA TYR A 73 15.60 4.07 13.12
C TYR A 73 14.94 3.44 14.37
N PRO A 74 15.72 3.08 15.40
CA PRO A 74 15.23 2.32 16.55
C PRO A 74 14.18 3.07 17.38
N GLU A 75 14.16 4.41 17.31
CA GLU A 75 13.20 5.24 18.05
C GLU A 75 11.95 5.59 17.22
N ALA A 76 11.88 5.18 15.95
CA ALA A 76 10.73 5.48 15.11
C ALA A 76 9.50 4.68 15.53
N LEU A 77 8.33 5.30 15.45
CA LEU A 77 7.05 4.60 15.50
C LEU A 77 6.62 4.26 14.08
N PHE A 78 6.53 2.99 13.78
CA PHE A 78 6.01 2.50 12.52
C PHE A 78 4.50 2.34 12.58
N PHE A 79 3.83 2.77 11.53
CA PHE A 79 2.38 2.70 11.42
C PHE A 79 2.02 2.01 10.11
N ILE A 80 1.57 0.75 10.21
CA ILE A 80 1.16 -0.01 9.01
C ILE A 80 -0.34 0.09 8.84
N THR A 81 -0.78 0.47 7.64
CA THR A 81 -2.20 0.43 7.28
C THR A 81 -2.49 -0.69 6.28
N THR A 82 -3.61 -1.38 6.48
CA THR A 82 -4.12 -2.39 5.54
C THR A 82 -5.56 -2.11 5.14
N THR A 83 -6.06 -2.85 4.14
CA THR A 83 -7.46 -2.75 3.71
C THR A 83 -8.27 -4.00 4.04
N THR A 84 -7.64 -5.07 4.51
CA THR A 84 -8.30 -6.36 4.79
C THR A 84 -7.90 -6.93 6.15
N SER A 85 -8.80 -7.71 6.76
CA SER A 85 -8.52 -8.42 8.01
C SER A 85 -7.46 -9.50 7.85
N SER A 86 -7.40 -10.16 6.70
CA SER A 86 -6.37 -11.17 6.40
C SER A 86 -4.95 -10.56 6.39
N SER A 87 -4.82 -9.31 5.98
CA SER A 87 -3.55 -8.57 6.06
C SER A 87 -3.21 -8.21 7.51
N LYS A 88 -4.23 -7.77 8.28
CA LYS A 88 -4.05 -7.45 9.71
C LYS A 88 -3.53 -8.63 10.52
N SER A 89 -3.99 -9.86 10.25
CA SER A 89 -3.60 -11.05 11.01
C SER A 89 -2.10 -11.37 10.96
N LEU A 90 -1.37 -10.82 9.99
CA LEU A 90 0.09 -10.94 9.90
C LEU A 90 0.84 -9.94 10.78
N ILE A 91 0.17 -8.90 11.29
CA ILE A 91 0.82 -7.80 12.01
C ILE A 91 0.65 -8.01 13.51
N ILE A 92 1.77 -8.27 14.18
CA ILE A 92 1.85 -8.32 15.65
C ILE A 92 2.23 -6.90 16.10
N GLU A 93 1.31 -6.22 16.76
CA GLU A 93 1.53 -4.88 17.25
C GLU A 93 2.48 -4.86 18.46
N SER A 94 3.25 -3.79 18.57
CA SER A 94 4.16 -3.52 19.65
C SER A 94 4.13 -2.03 20.03
N GLU A 95 4.96 -1.59 20.94
CA GLU A 95 5.12 -0.16 21.24
C GLU A 95 5.61 0.63 20.04
N LYS A 96 6.46 0.03 19.20
CA LYS A 96 7.07 0.65 18.01
C LYS A 96 6.39 0.30 16.67
N LEU A 97 5.40 -0.60 16.68
CA LEU A 97 4.64 -0.98 15.50
C LEU A 97 3.14 -0.98 15.79
N LYS A 98 2.39 -0.10 15.14
CA LYS A 98 0.94 -0.01 15.24
C LYS A 98 0.27 -0.32 13.91
N HIS A 99 -0.93 -0.88 13.99
CA HIS A 99 -1.76 -1.18 12.83
C HIS A 99 -3.07 -0.38 12.83
N TYR A 100 -3.54 -0.09 11.62
CA TYR A 100 -4.86 0.50 11.41
C TYR A 100 -5.42 0.10 10.04
N TYR A 101 -6.73 0.02 9.90
CA TYR A 101 -7.33 -0.14 8.58
C TYR A 101 -7.43 1.22 7.89
N LEU A 102 -6.83 1.35 6.70
CA LEU A 102 -6.87 2.60 5.95
C LEU A 102 -8.33 3.06 5.78
N PRO A 103 -8.69 4.29 6.16
CA PRO A 103 -10.02 4.83 5.89
C PRO A 103 -10.33 4.85 4.39
N LEU A 104 -11.61 4.85 4.04
CA LEU A 104 -12.02 5.13 2.66
C LEU A 104 -11.46 6.49 2.22
N ASP A 105 -11.14 6.61 0.92
CA ASP A 105 -10.41 7.78 0.38
C ASP A 105 -11.28 9.06 0.31
N TRP A 106 -12.17 9.25 1.28
CA TRP A 106 -12.89 10.50 1.44
C TRP A 106 -11.96 11.59 1.94
N GLN A 107 -12.04 12.76 1.34
CA GLN A 107 -11.14 13.88 1.65
C GLN A 107 -11.12 14.21 3.15
N ILE A 108 -12.28 14.25 3.81
CA ILE A 108 -12.41 14.59 5.23
C ILE A 108 -11.78 13.53 6.12
N THR A 109 -12.04 12.24 5.86
CA THR A 109 -11.53 11.13 6.68
C THR A 109 -10.02 10.99 6.56
N ILE A 110 -9.49 11.08 5.33
CA ILE A 110 -8.03 11.02 5.09
C ILE A 110 -7.32 12.23 5.71
N LYS A 111 -7.90 13.44 5.60
CA LYS A 111 -7.33 14.65 6.23
C LYS A 111 -7.22 14.51 7.75
N LYS A 112 -8.29 14.05 8.39
CA LYS A 112 -8.30 13.78 9.84
C LYS A 112 -7.33 12.68 10.22
N PHE A 113 -7.30 11.59 9.46
CA PHE A 113 -6.40 10.45 9.69
C PHE A 113 -4.93 10.88 9.65
N ILE A 114 -4.50 11.57 8.58
CA ILE A 114 -3.12 12.06 8.42
C ILE A 114 -2.74 13.02 9.55
N ALA A 115 -3.64 13.94 9.94
CA ALA A 115 -3.39 14.85 11.06
C ALA A 115 -3.17 14.12 12.40
N LEU A 116 -3.78 12.96 12.59
CA LEU A 116 -3.66 12.17 13.82
C LEU A 116 -2.38 11.32 13.84
N ILE A 117 -1.99 10.71 12.71
CA ILE A 117 -0.81 9.84 12.66
C ILE A 117 0.49 10.61 12.45
N LYS A 118 0.42 11.88 12.01
CA LYS A 118 1.56 12.79 11.81
C LYS A 118 2.74 12.12 11.08
N PRO A 119 2.54 11.62 9.85
CA PRO A 119 3.58 10.84 9.18
C PRO A 119 4.70 11.75 8.68
N LYS A 120 5.96 11.37 8.94
CA LYS A 120 7.12 12.00 8.31
C LYS A 120 7.30 11.56 6.86
N ILE A 121 6.86 10.37 6.54
CA ILE A 121 6.90 9.78 5.20
C ILE A 121 5.73 8.80 5.05
N CYS A 122 5.19 8.72 3.84
CA CYS A 122 4.21 7.70 3.44
C CYS A 122 4.86 6.75 2.43
N ILE A 123 5.03 5.49 2.81
CA ILE A 123 5.57 4.44 1.94
C ILE A 123 4.41 3.57 1.49
N ILE A 124 4.17 3.49 0.19
CA ILE A 124 3.11 2.68 -0.41
C ILE A 124 3.74 1.45 -1.04
N VAL A 125 3.27 0.27 -0.66
CA VAL A 125 3.75 -1.00 -1.23
C VAL A 125 2.96 -1.32 -2.48
N GLU A 126 3.66 -1.65 -3.55
CA GLU A 126 3.13 -1.86 -4.90
C GLU A 126 2.43 -0.59 -5.44
N THR A 127 1.30 -0.70 -6.16
CA THR A 127 0.68 0.46 -6.80
C THR A 127 -0.74 0.68 -6.30
N GLU A 128 -0.84 1.19 -5.08
CA GLU A 128 -2.09 1.59 -4.43
C GLU A 128 -2.31 3.11 -4.60
N ILE A 129 -2.97 3.50 -5.69
CA ILE A 129 -3.23 4.91 -6.01
C ILE A 129 -4.54 5.37 -5.38
N TRP A 130 -4.42 6.13 -4.30
CA TRP A 130 -5.51 6.77 -3.56
C TRP A 130 -5.43 8.28 -3.75
N PRO A 131 -6.22 8.88 -4.66
CA PRO A 131 -6.04 10.27 -5.09
C PRO A 131 -6.14 11.30 -3.98
N ASN A 132 -7.08 11.16 -3.04
CA ASN A 132 -7.19 12.10 -1.93
C ASN A 132 -6.03 11.93 -0.94
N LEU A 133 -5.65 10.68 -0.61
CA LEU A 133 -4.49 10.38 0.22
C LEU A 133 -3.24 11.06 -0.35
N ILE A 134 -2.93 10.81 -1.63
CA ILE A 134 -1.75 11.36 -2.30
C ILE A 134 -1.80 12.89 -2.33
N ASN A 135 -2.96 13.47 -2.67
CA ASN A 135 -3.13 14.92 -2.71
C ASN A 135 -2.96 15.57 -1.33
N ILE A 136 -3.51 14.95 -0.28
CA ILE A 136 -3.41 15.49 1.09
C ILE A 136 -1.98 15.36 1.62
N CYS A 137 -1.28 14.23 1.37
CA CYS A 137 0.13 14.11 1.71
C CYS A 137 0.95 15.21 1.02
N LYS A 138 0.77 15.41 -0.30
CA LYS A 138 1.48 16.47 -1.03
C LYS A 138 1.23 17.85 -0.46
N ASN A 139 -0.04 18.19 -0.15
CA ASN A 139 -0.39 19.49 0.41
C ASN A 139 0.17 19.73 1.82
N ASN A 140 0.40 18.66 2.60
CA ASN A 140 1.01 18.72 3.92
C ASN A 140 2.54 18.51 3.87
N LYS A 141 3.16 18.52 2.68
CA LYS A 141 4.61 18.32 2.47
C LYS A 141 5.13 16.98 3.02
N ILE A 142 4.26 15.96 3.08
CA ILE A 142 4.62 14.61 3.48
C ILE A 142 5.14 13.89 2.23
N PRO A 143 6.42 13.47 2.20
CA PRO A 143 6.95 12.74 1.07
C PRO A 143 6.27 11.39 0.90
N ILE A 144 6.01 11.02 -0.36
CA ILE A 144 5.40 9.75 -0.74
C ILE A 144 6.40 8.95 -1.56
N THR A 145 6.62 7.70 -1.17
CA THR A 145 7.45 6.76 -1.93
C THR A 145 6.64 5.50 -2.23
N ILE A 146 6.64 5.08 -3.49
CA ILE A 146 6.14 3.75 -3.87
C ILE A 146 7.34 2.80 -3.89
N ILE A 147 7.20 1.65 -3.24
CA ILE A 147 8.19 0.58 -3.27
C ILE A 147 7.61 -0.66 -3.95
N ASN A 148 8.47 -1.44 -4.61
CA ASN A 148 8.08 -2.62 -5.37
C ASN A 148 6.99 -2.30 -6.41
N GLY A 149 7.04 -1.08 -6.99
CA GLY A 149 6.05 -0.56 -7.92
C GLY A 149 5.86 -1.46 -9.13
N ARG A 150 4.59 -1.71 -9.48
CA ARG A 150 4.21 -2.43 -10.70
C ARG A 150 2.86 -1.93 -11.20
N LEU A 151 2.68 -1.94 -12.51
CA LEU A 151 1.40 -1.67 -13.15
C LEU A 151 0.90 -2.94 -13.84
N SER A 152 -0.30 -3.39 -13.51
CA SER A 152 -0.90 -4.54 -14.19
C SER A 152 -1.32 -4.17 -15.61
N ASN A 153 -1.33 -5.15 -16.53
CA ASN A 153 -1.86 -4.95 -17.88
C ASN A 153 -3.29 -4.38 -17.85
N LYS A 154 -4.10 -4.81 -16.88
CA LYS A 154 -5.44 -4.27 -16.67
C LYS A 154 -5.43 -2.78 -16.36
N THR A 155 -4.45 -2.30 -15.59
CA THR A 155 -4.29 -0.87 -15.30
C THR A 155 -3.89 -0.09 -16.55
N LEU A 156 -3.01 -0.62 -17.37
CA LEU A 156 -2.56 0.02 -18.61
C LEU A 156 -3.68 0.09 -19.67
N GLN A 157 -4.55 -0.91 -19.71
CA GLN A 157 -5.69 -1.00 -20.63
C GLN A 157 -6.98 -0.38 -20.09
N THR A 158 -6.93 0.27 -18.92
CA THR A 158 -8.10 0.84 -18.26
C THR A 158 -8.69 2.01 -19.06
N ASN A 159 -9.92 2.39 -18.70
CA ASN A 159 -10.62 3.50 -19.37
C ASN A 159 -9.96 4.87 -19.08
N LYS A 160 -10.32 5.86 -19.89
CA LYS A 160 -9.77 7.22 -19.80
C LYS A 160 -9.94 7.88 -18.43
N LEU A 161 -11.03 7.58 -17.71
CA LEU A 161 -11.28 8.17 -16.39
C LEU A 161 -10.24 7.69 -15.37
N ILE A 162 -9.93 6.39 -15.36
CA ILE A 162 -8.92 5.83 -14.45
C ILE A 162 -7.51 6.30 -14.87
N LYS A 163 -7.19 6.34 -16.16
CA LYS A 163 -5.93 6.91 -16.65
C LYS A 163 -5.73 8.34 -16.17
N ASN A 164 -6.75 9.18 -16.26
CA ASN A 164 -6.70 10.57 -15.76
C ASN A 164 -6.41 10.62 -14.25
N ILE A 165 -6.94 9.67 -13.45
CA ILE A 165 -6.64 9.59 -12.01
C ILE A 165 -5.15 9.32 -11.78
N TYR A 166 -4.55 8.38 -12.51
CA TYR A 166 -3.11 8.11 -12.44
C TYR A 166 -2.29 9.31 -12.87
N GLN A 167 -2.62 9.93 -14.00
CA GLN A 167 -1.94 11.14 -14.50
C GLN A 167 -1.97 12.32 -13.52
N LEU A 168 -3.03 12.44 -12.73
CA LEU A 168 -3.15 13.49 -11.70
C LEU A 168 -2.43 13.11 -10.39
N ALA A 169 -2.27 11.83 -10.10
CA ALA A 169 -1.71 11.35 -8.83
C ALA A 169 -0.20 11.10 -8.90
N LEU A 170 0.28 10.42 -9.95
CA LEU A 170 1.67 10.02 -10.08
C LEU A 170 2.68 11.17 -9.96
N PRO A 171 2.48 12.36 -10.59
CA PRO A 171 3.42 13.47 -10.47
C PRO A 171 3.54 14.08 -9.06
N LYS A 172 2.69 13.67 -8.12
CA LYS A 172 2.74 14.11 -6.72
C LYS A 172 3.56 13.18 -5.84
N ILE A 173 3.96 12.01 -6.37
CA ILE A 173 4.78 11.03 -5.67
C ILE A 173 6.25 11.43 -5.81
N ASN A 174 6.97 11.41 -4.70
CA ASN A 174 8.35 11.87 -4.65
C ASN A 174 9.34 10.87 -5.27
N LEU A 175 9.07 9.57 -5.11
CA LEU A 175 9.93 8.51 -5.64
C LEU A 175 9.10 7.25 -5.92
N ILE A 176 9.36 6.63 -7.05
CA ILE A 176 8.77 5.33 -7.43
C ILE A 176 9.92 4.34 -7.63
N MET A 177 10.04 3.38 -6.74
CA MET A 177 10.96 2.26 -6.84
C MET A 177 10.26 1.07 -7.49
N CYS A 178 10.53 0.81 -8.75
CA CYS A 178 9.87 -0.24 -9.52
C CYS A 178 10.74 -1.50 -9.70
N LYS A 179 10.12 -2.59 -10.15
CA LYS A 179 10.75 -3.91 -10.24
C LYS A 179 11.67 -4.09 -11.44
N SER A 180 11.41 -3.40 -12.55
CA SER A 180 12.08 -3.61 -13.83
C SER A 180 11.98 -2.38 -14.71
N GLU A 181 12.79 -2.31 -15.76
CA GLU A 181 12.73 -1.25 -16.78
C GLU A 181 11.36 -1.23 -17.48
N LEU A 182 10.75 -2.38 -17.74
CA LEU A 182 9.40 -2.46 -18.31
C LEU A 182 8.37 -1.74 -17.42
N GLU A 183 8.46 -1.93 -16.09
CA GLU A 183 7.55 -1.23 -15.16
C GLU A 183 7.82 0.28 -15.14
N LYS A 184 9.08 0.70 -15.24
CA LYS A 184 9.46 2.11 -15.37
C LYS A 184 8.83 2.74 -16.60
N GLU A 185 8.95 2.09 -17.76
CA GLU A 185 8.31 2.53 -19.00
C GLU A 185 6.78 2.63 -18.85
N ASN A 186 6.15 1.65 -18.22
CA ASN A 186 4.74 1.63 -17.94
C ASN A 186 4.30 2.83 -17.08
N PHE A 187 5.06 3.17 -16.04
CA PHE A 187 4.80 4.36 -15.22
C PHE A 187 4.95 5.65 -16.02
N ILE A 188 5.99 5.76 -16.84
CA ILE A 188 6.22 6.93 -17.71
C ILE A 188 5.05 7.09 -18.70
N ASN A 189 4.64 6.01 -19.36
CA ASN A 189 3.54 6.02 -20.33
C ASN A 189 2.20 6.41 -19.70
N LEU A 190 2.01 6.10 -18.42
CA LEU A 190 0.77 6.40 -17.70
C LEU A 190 0.79 7.79 -17.05
N GLY A 191 1.91 8.18 -16.44
CA GLY A 191 2.01 9.38 -15.61
C GLY A 191 2.85 10.53 -16.17
N GLY A 192 3.57 10.29 -17.27
CA GLY A 192 4.45 11.28 -17.91
C GLY A 192 5.93 11.11 -17.60
N SER A 193 6.78 11.78 -18.39
CA SER A 193 8.24 11.67 -18.34
C SER A 193 8.90 12.31 -17.10
N ASN A 194 8.18 13.18 -16.40
CA ASN A 194 8.73 13.94 -15.25
C ASN A 194 8.65 13.18 -13.92
N LEU A 195 8.38 11.86 -13.95
CA LEU A 195 8.34 11.04 -12.74
C LEU A 195 9.75 10.69 -12.27
N ASN A 196 10.00 10.79 -10.97
CA ASN A 196 11.22 10.28 -10.35
C ASN A 196 11.07 8.77 -10.11
N ILE A 197 11.68 7.97 -10.99
CA ILE A 197 11.53 6.50 -10.98
C ILE A 197 12.91 5.85 -10.96
N GLU A 198 13.10 4.93 -10.04
CA GLU A 198 14.28 4.08 -9.92
C GLU A 198 13.92 2.60 -10.08
N VAL A 199 14.76 1.85 -10.79
CA VAL A 199 14.62 0.39 -10.91
C VAL A 199 15.45 -0.26 -9.83
N THR A 200 14.78 -0.85 -8.82
CA THR A 200 15.41 -1.45 -7.64
C THR A 200 15.31 -2.96 -7.60
N GLY A 201 14.66 -3.56 -8.59
CA GLY A 201 14.39 -5.00 -8.61
C GLY A 201 13.19 -5.40 -7.72
N ASN A 202 12.93 -6.69 -7.66
CA ASN A 202 11.82 -7.21 -6.87
C ASN A 202 12.25 -7.45 -5.42
N ILE A 203 11.73 -6.68 -4.50
CA ILE A 203 12.05 -6.73 -3.07
C ILE A 203 11.75 -8.11 -2.43
N LYS A 204 10.90 -8.93 -3.05
CA LYS A 204 10.64 -10.30 -2.60
C LYS A 204 11.89 -11.18 -2.67
N PHE A 205 12.78 -10.93 -3.62
CA PHE A 205 14.03 -11.70 -3.74
C PHE A 205 15.09 -11.28 -2.71
N SER A 206 15.02 -10.08 -2.16
CA SER A 206 15.93 -9.66 -1.09
C SER A 206 15.71 -10.43 0.23
N GLN A 207 14.61 -11.16 0.36
CA GLN A 207 14.32 -12.04 1.50
C GLN A 207 15.04 -13.41 1.36
N TYR A 208 15.43 -13.75 0.14
CA TYR A 208 16.20 -14.97 -0.16
C TYR A 208 17.69 -14.66 -0.19
N SER A 209 18.25 -13.96 0.81
CA SER A 209 19.69 -13.90 0.98
C SER A 209 20.17 -15.32 1.18
N ALA A 210 20.82 -15.85 0.15
CA ALA A 210 21.65 -17.05 0.17
C ALA A 210 21.23 -18.11 1.21
N VAL A 211 20.10 -18.76 1.01
CA VAL A 211 20.03 -20.15 1.41
C VAL A 211 21.10 -20.79 0.53
N ALA A 212 22.27 -21.07 1.11
CA ALA A 212 23.27 -21.89 0.47
C ALA A 212 22.55 -23.07 -0.16
N ALA A 213 22.82 -23.34 -1.44
CA ALA A 213 22.24 -24.46 -2.14
C ALA A 213 22.43 -25.67 -1.24
N LYS A 214 21.38 -26.08 -0.55
CA LYS A 214 21.40 -27.36 0.16
C LYS A 214 21.53 -28.39 -0.93
N ASP A 215 22.53 -29.25 -0.79
CA ASP A 215 22.75 -30.37 -1.68
C ASP A 215 21.45 -31.02 -2.09
N ASN A 216 21.35 -31.41 -3.34
CA ASN A 216 20.17 -32.06 -3.91
C ASN A 216 19.67 -33.18 -2.99
N ILE A 217 18.64 -32.89 -2.22
CA ILE A 217 18.01 -33.85 -1.30
C ILE A 217 17.30 -34.97 -2.08
N ILE A 218 17.11 -34.78 -3.39
CA ILE A 218 16.39 -35.71 -4.26
C ILE A 218 17.32 -36.25 -5.33
N ASN A 219 17.81 -37.49 -5.12
CA ASN A 219 18.67 -38.23 -6.07
C ASN A 219 17.89 -38.94 -7.19
N LYS A 220 16.62 -38.61 -7.43
CA LYS A 220 15.77 -39.22 -8.46
C LYS A 220 15.28 -38.15 -9.43
N LYS A 221 15.08 -38.56 -10.71
CA LYS A 221 14.41 -37.69 -11.69
C LYS A 221 12.98 -37.39 -11.19
N TYR A 222 12.59 -36.11 -11.13
CA TYR A 222 11.25 -35.69 -10.73
C TYR A 222 10.75 -34.61 -11.67
N VAL A 223 9.43 -34.47 -11.73
CA VAL A 223 8.75 -33.35 -12.41
C VAL A 223 8.19 -32.44 -11.35
N LEU A 224 8.60 -31.17 -11.36
CA LEU A 224 8.08 -30.15 -10.47
C LEU A 224 7.03 -29.33 -11.20
N ALA A 225 5.77 -29.44 -10.78
CA ALA A 225 4.69 -28.57 -11.24
C ALA A 225 4.45 -27.46 -10.21
N VAL A 226 4.68 -26.21 -10.61
CA VAL A 226 4.52 -25.05 -9.73
C VAL A 226 3.43 -24.14 -10.29
N SER A 227 2.44 -23.82 -9.46
CA SER A 227 1.37 -22.85 -9.78
C SER A 227 0.56 -23.22 -11.04
N THR A 228 0.31 -24.50 -11.24
CA THR A 228 -0.64 -24.94 -12.27
C THR A 228 -2.04 -24.49 -11.88
N GLN A 229 -2.62 -23.57 -12.66
CA GLN A 229 -4.05 -23.27 -12.60
C GLN A 229 -4.74 -24.12 -13.69
N PRO A 230 -5.96 -24.63 -13.43
CA PRO A 230 -6.75 -25.32 -14.44
C PRO A 230 -7.13 -24.43 -15.61
#